data_7d7a67cfd820fcdf07b2b09bf3a58afc
#
_entry.id   7d7a67cfd820fcdf07b2b09bf3a58afc
#
_cell.length_a   1.000
_cell.length_b   1.000
_cell.length_c   1.000
_cell.angle_alpha   90.00
_cell.angle_beta   90.00
_cell.angle_gamma   90.00
#
_symmetry.space_group_name_H-M   'P 1'
#
loop_
_entity.id
_entity.type
_entity.pdbx_description
1 polymer ?
#
loop_
_entity_poly.entity_id
_entity_poly.type
_entity_poly.pdbx_seq_one_letter_code
_entity_poly.pdbx_strand_id
1 'polypeptide(L)'
;GKVELETEAEKRTEEEEGGEESHSIHTYTLQQLYDYIRTVDIEEIRFIEDAYRVNLELFHEGLSNPRTTFARHLLELNGGKEVSDNEQATASLMCNAAIEARVIGLDKPAMSITGSGAHGIIATMPLYAAYKVNGYTKEQLLRATALSYLVCMYIKEYSGRLSAFCG
;
A
#
# COMPACT_ATOMS: atom_id res chain seq x y z
N GLY A 1 -13.58 38.55 -18.81
CA GLY A 1 -14.07 37.21 -18.41
C GLY A 1 -12.95 36.19 -18.24
N LYS A 2 -11.95 36.15 -19.13
CA LYS A 2 -10.81 35.21 -19.05
C LYS A 2 -9.81 35.58 -17.94
N VAL A 3 -9.57 36.87 -17.72
CA VAL A 3 -8.58 37.38 -16.73
C VAL A 3 -9.07 37.15 -15.29
N GLU A 4 -10.37 37.23 -15.02
CA GLU A 4 -10.94 36.97 -13.67
C GLU A 4 -10.91 35.48 -13.27
N LEU A 5 -11.05 34.57 -14.24
CA LEU A 5 -10.99 33.15 -13.98
C LEU A 5 -9.54 32.66 -13.66
N GLU A 6 -8.54 33.28 -14.30
CA GLU A 6 -7.13 32.96 -13.99
C GLU A 6 -6.75 33.47 -12.60
N THR A 7 -7.24 34.63 -12.18
CA THR A 7 -6.94 35.20 -10.85
C THR A 7 -7.63 34.42 -9.70
N GLU A 8 -8.82 33.85 -9.94
CA GLU A 8 -9.49 33.00 -8.94
C GLU A 8 -8.86 31.61 -8.84
N ALA A 9 -8.35 31.06 -9.93
CA ALA A 9 -7.62 29.80 -9.91
C ALA A 9 -6.26 29.95 -9.20
N GLU A 10 -5.54 31.03 -9.46
CA GLU A 10 -4.28 31.34 -8.76
C GLU A 10 -4.50 31.60 -7.27
N LYS A 11 -5.56 32.32 -6.89
CA LYS A 11 -5.92 32.52 -5.47
C LYS A 11 -6.32 31.24 -4.76
N ARG A 12 -7.00 30.31 -5.44
CA ARG A 12 -7.32 28.99 -4.86
C ARG A 12 -6.08 28.13 -4.65
N THR A 13 -5.11 28.18 -5.56
CA THR A 13 -3.83 27.49 -5.38
C THR A 13 -2.99 28.10 -4.27
N GLU A 14 -2.99 29.42 -4.11
CA GLU A 14 -2.27 30.10 -3.02
C GLU A 14 -2.93 29.89 -1.65
N GLU A 15 -4.27 29.78 -1.56
CA GLU A 15 -4.97 29.47 -0.32
C GLU A 15 -4.85 27.96 0.08
N GLU A 16 -4.66 27.06 -0.88
CA GLU A 16 -4.37 25.66 -0.61
C GLU A 16 -2.89 25.40 -0.28
N GLU A 17 -1.96 26.24 -0.73
CA GLU A 17 -0.54 26.17 -0.39
C GLU A 17 -0.18 26.94 0.91
N GLY A 18 -1.07 27.80 1.42
CA GLY A 18 -0.82 28.68 2.57
C GLY A 18 -1.05 28.08 3.95
N GLY A 19 -1.45 26.84 4.06
CA GLY A 19 -1.50 26.10 5.31
C GLY A 19 -0.21 25.29 5.47
N GLU A 20 0.81 25.80 6.16
CA GLU A 20 1.79 24.98 6.84
C GLU A 20 1.04 24.09 7.88
N GLU A 21 0.29 23.08 7.43
CA GLU A 21 0.03 21.92 8.24
C GLU A 21 1.39 21.27 8.46
N SER A 22 1.98 21.55 9.62
CA SER A 22 3.18 20.86 10.05
C SER A 22 2.92 19.36 9.91
N HIS A 23 3.57 18.72 8.95
CA HIS A 23 3.42 17.29 8.69
C HIS A 23 3.78 16.54 9.96
N SER A 24 2.76 16.23 10.77
CA SER A 24 2.91 15.76 12.14
C SER A 24 3.78 14.51 12.25
N ILE A 25 3.79 13.68 11.19
CA ILE A 25 4.60 12.46 11.18
C ILE A 25 6.11 12.74 11.20
N HIS A 26 6.57 13.87 10.63
CA HIS A 26 7.99 14.27 10.64
C HIS A 26 8.49 14.77 12.01
N THR A 27 7.60 14.99 12.96
CA THR A 27 7.98 15.31 14.34
C THR A 27 8.45 14.08 15.13
N TYR A 28 8.21 12.88 14.58
CA TYR A 28 8.59 11.62 15.19
C TYR A 28 9.82 11.01 14.51
N THR A 29 10.68 10.39 15.32
CA THR A 29 11.76 9.55 14.81
C THR A 29 11.23 8.16 14.43
N LEU A 30 11.95 7.44 13.55
CA LEU A 30 11.61 6.05 13.23
C LEU A 30 11.55 5.17 14.49
N GLN A 31 12.43 5.42 15.48
CA GLN A 31 12.41 4.68 16.73
C GLN A 31 11.11 4.92 17.51
N GLN A 32 10.62 6.15 17.57
CA GLN A 32 9.35 6.46 18.22
C GLN A 32 8.16 5.80 17.53
N LEU A 33 8.14 5.78 16.20
CA LEU A 33 7.11 5.08 15.43
C LEU A 33 7.16 3.56 15.68
N TYR A 34 8.33 2.99 15.72
CA TYR A 34 8.53 1.58 16.04
C TYR A 34 8.08 1.24 17.47
N ASP A 35 8.44 2.05 18.46
CA ASP A 35 8.06 1.84 19.84
C ASP A 35 6.54 1.97 20.03
N TYR A 36 5.91 2.93 19.35
CA TYR A 36 4.44 3.06 19.33
C TYR A 36 3.78 1.78 18.82
N ILE A 37 4.21 1.27 17.65
CA ILE A 37 3.63 0.06 17.05
C ILE A 37 3.80 -1.17 17.94
N ARG A 38 4.86 -1.24 18.74
CA ARG A 38 5.07 -2.35 19.68
C ARG A 38 4.13 -2.32 20.89
N THR A 39 3.66 -1.15 21.26
CA THR A 39 2.92 -0.93 22.52
C THR A 39 1.45 -0.57 22.32
N VAL A 40 1.06 -0.11 21.13
CA VAL A 40 -0.34 0.25 20.83
C VAL A 40 -1.27 -0.95 21.03
N ASP A 41 -2.48 -0.70 21.54
CA ASP A 41 -3.49 -1.75 21.63
C ASP A 41 -3.80 -2.28 20.24
N ILE A 42 -3.84 -3.61 20.12
CA ILE A 42 -4.11 -4.27 18.83
C ILE A 42 -5.48 -3.88 18.25
N GLU A 43 -6.45 -3.56 19.10
CA GLU A 43 -7.79 -3.14 18.68
C GLU A 43 -7.74 -1.80 17.93
N GLU A 44 -6.83 -0.90 18.28
CA GLU A 44 -6.67 0.40 17.63
C GLU A 44 -6.15 0.27 16.18
N ILE A 45 -5.41 -0.79 15.88
CA ILE A 45 -4.86 -1.05 14.54
C ILE A 45 -5.57 -2.18 13.79
N ARG A 46 -6.62 -2.78 14.37
CA ARG A 46 -7.35 -3.90 13.77
C ARG A 46 -7.99 -3.56 12.42
N PHE A 47 -8.35 -2.31 12.18
CA PHE A 47 -8.91 -1.85 10.89
C PHE A 47 -7.99 -2.15 9.69
N ILE A 48 -6.69 -2.35 9.91
CA ILE A 48 -5.70 -2.74 8.89
C ILE A 48 -6.06 -4.09 8.25
N GLU A 49 -6.84 -4.94 8.93
CA GLU A 49 -7.33 -6.20 8.36
C GLU A 49 -8.10 -5.98 7.05
N ASP A 50 -8.82 -4.88 6.91
CA ASP A 50 -9.53 -4.53 5.68
C ASP A 50 -8.60 -4.36 4.48
N ALA A 51 -7.36 -3.89 4.70
CA ALA A 51 -6.38 -3.78 3.63
C ALA A 51 -6.04 -5.16 3.04
N TYR A 52 -5.90 -6.17 3.88
CA TYR A 52 -5.66 -7.53 3.42
C TYR A 52 -6.88 -8.13 2.73
N ARG A 53 -8.07 -7.93 3.28
CA ARG A 53 -9.31 -8.39 2.62
C ARG A 53 -9.42 -7.85 1.20
N VAL A 54 -9.24 -6.54 1.03
CA VAL A 54 -9.36 -5.86 -0.27
C VAL A 54 -8.22 -6.27 -1.22
N ASN A 55 -6.99 -6.24 -0.77
CA ASN A 55 -5.83 -6.52 -1.64
C ASN A 55 -5.72 -8.02 -2.00
N LEU A 56 -6.18 -8.93 -1.15
CA LEU A 56 -6.26 -10.35 -1.48
C LEU A 56 -7.34 -10.64 -2.53
N GLU A 57 -8.49 -9.98 -2.47
CA GLU A 57 -9.49 -10.08 -3.53
C GLU A 57 -8.92 -9.64 -4.89
N LEU A 58 -8.18 -8.55 -4.90
CA LEU A 58 -7.50 -8.06 -6.11
C LEU A 58 -6.41 -9.03 -6.59
N PHE A 59 -5.65 -9.60 -5.68
CA PHE A 59 -4.66 -10.64 -5.98
C PHE A 59 -5.29 -11.86 -6.65
N HIS A 60 -6.36 -12.40 -6.06
CA HIS A 60 -7.06 -13.57 -6.62
C HIS A 60 -7.71 -13.26 -7.97
N GLU A 61 -8.22 -12.04 -8.15
CA GLU A 61 -8.68 -11.58 -9.47
C GLU A 61 -7.54 -11.58 -10.48
N GLY A 62 -6.35 -11.09 -10.08
CA GLY A 62 -5.16 -11.13 -10.93
C GLY A 62 -4.72 -12.53 -11.32
N LEU A 63 -4.85 -13.52 -10.41
CA LEU A 63 -4.49 -14.91 -10.71
C LEU A 63 -5.49 -15.61 -11.64
N SER A 64 -6.77 -15.35 -11.50
CA SER A 64 -7.84 -16.08 -12.18
C SER A 64 -8.22 -15.46 -13.54
N ASN A 65 -7.95 -14.18 -13.75
CA ASN A 65 -8.41 -13.47 -14.95
C ASN A 65 -7.59 -13.85 -16.17
N PRO A 66 -8.25 -14.20 -17.32
CA PRO A 66 -7.54 -14.60 -18.53
C PRO A 66 -6.73 -13.47 -19.20
N ARG A 67 -7.00 -12.21 -18.84
CA ARG A 67 -6.29 -11.04 -19.37
C ARG A 67 -4.92 -10.83 -18.73
N THR A 68 -4.67 -11.43 -17.56
CA THR A 68 -3.36 -11.38 -16.90
C THR A 68 -2.41 -12.38 -17.52
N THR A 69 -1.16 -11.99 -17.69
CA THR A 69 -0.12 -12.85 -18.26
C THR A 69 1.06 -13.00 -17.29
N PHE A 70 1.43 -11.91 -16.67
CA PHE A 70 2.56 -11.85 -15.75
C PHE A 70 2.28 -12.62 -14.46
N ALA A 71 1.08 -12.47 -13.90
CA ALA A 71 0.63 -13.20 -12.72
C ALA A 71 0.71 -14.72 -12.91
N ARG A 72 0.28 -15.23 -14.07
CA ARG A 72 0.36 -16.67 -14.38
C ARG A 72 1.81 -17.17 -14.48
N HIS A 73 2.67 -16.41 -15.11
CA HIS A 73 4.09 -16.77 -15.20
C HIS A 73 4.75 -16.82 -13.81
N LEU A 74 4.45 -15.85 -12.95
CA LEU A 74 4.95 -15.86 -11.58
C LEU A 74 4.38 -17.00 -10.75
N LEU A 75 3.13 -17.40 -10.98
CA LEU A 75 2.54 -18.57 -10.35
C LEU A 75 3.28 -19.85 -10.74
N GLU A 76 3.61 -20.03 -12.01
CA GLU A 76 4.42 -21.14 -12.50
C GLU A 76 5.80 -21.16 -11.83
N LEU A 77 6.47 -20.00 -11.77
CA LEU A 77 7.77 -19.85 -11.10
C LEU A 77 7.70 -20.13 -9.59
N ASN A 78 6.54 -19.91 -8.97
CA ASN A 78 6.28 -20.24 -7.57
C ASN A 78 5.82 -21.71 -7.37
N GLY A 79 6.04 -22.56 -8.37
CA GLY A 79 5.69 -23.99 -8.33
C GLY A 79 4.19 -24.27 -8.45
N GLY A 80 3.42 -23.38 -9.07
CA GLY A 80 1.98 -23.47 -9.21
C GLY A 80 1.21 -23.26 -7.91
N LYS A 81 1.84 -22.68 -6.89
CA LYS A 81 1.25 -22.44 -5.57
C LYS A 81 1.14 -20.95 -5.30
N GLU A 82 0.01 -20.53 -4.70
CA GLU A 82 -0.12 -19.13 -4.23
C GLU A 82 0.86 -18.84 -3.09
N VAL A 83 1.10 -19.83 -2.23
CA VAL A 83 2.09 -19.80 -1.15
C VAL A 83 3.00 -21.00 -1.29
N SER A 84 4.28 -20.80 -1.54
CA SER A 84 5.33 -21.81 -1.51
C SER A 84 6.18 -21.66 -0.23
N ASP A 85 7.19 -22.45 -0.09
CA ASP A 85 8.22 -22.32 0.95
C ASP A 85 9.27 -21.24 0.64
N ASN A 86 9.19 -20.64 -0.55
CA ASN A 86 10.02 -19.52 -0.96
C ASN A 86 9.29 -18.19 -0.71
N GLU A 87 9.67 -17.50 0.36
CA GLU A 87 9.06 -16.22 0.75
C GLU A 87 9.17 -15.16 -0.34
N GLN A 88 10.34 -15.01 -0.96
CA GLN A 88 10.56 -14.01 -1.99
C GLN A 88 9.70 -14.26 -3.24
N ALA A 89 9.63 -15.51 -3.70
CA ALA A 89 8.81 -15.87 -4.86
C ALA A 89 7.31 -15.67 -4.55
N THR A 90 6.87 -16.05 -3.36
CA THR A 90 5.50 -15.84 -2.87
C THR A 90 5.16 -14.34 -2.79
N ALA A 91 6.05 -13.53 -2.22
CA ALA A 91 5.88 -12.08 -2.13
C ALA A 91 5.82 -11.43 -3.52
N SER A 92 6.70 -11.83 -4.41
CA SER A 92 6.72 -11.35 -5.80
C SER A 92 5.42 -11.69 -6.53
N LEU A 93 4.94 -12.93 -6.40
CA LEU A 93 3.67 -13.35 -6.99
C LEU A 93 2.50 -12.52 -6.47
N MET A 94 2.35 -12.42 -5.15
CA MET A 94 1.23 -11.72 -4.52
C MET A 94 1.19 -10.24 -4.89
N CYS A 95 2.35 -9.58 -4.84
CA CYS A 95 2.47 -8.17 -5.17
C CYS A 95 2.16 -7.90 -6.64
N ASN A 96 2.83 -8.61 -7.53
CA ASN A 96 2.73 -8.34 -8.97
C ASN A 96 1.39 -8.76 -9.56
N ALA A 97 0.77 -9.84 -9.08
CA ALA A 97 -0.56 -10.23 -9.56
C ALA A 97 -1.62 -9.18 -9.18
N ALA A 98 -1.57 -8.64 -7.97
CA ALA A 98 -2.46 -7.55 -7.55
C ALA A 98 -2.19 -6.26 -8.36
N ILE A 99 -0.92 -5.93 -8.61
CA ILE A 99 -0.55 -4.76 -9.41
C ILE A 99 -0.97 -4.92 -10.87
N GLU A 100 -0.75 -6.09 -11.49
CA GLU A 100 -1.20 -6.36 -12.86
C GLU A 100 -2.71 -6.19 -12.97
N ALA A 101 -3.49 -6.79 -12.06
CA ALA A 101 -4.94 -6.67 -12.01
C ALA A 101 -5.39 -5.19 -11.96
N ARG A 102 -4.74 -4.40 -11.10
CA ARG A 102 -5.02 -2.96 -10.97
C ARG A 102 -4.67 -2.19 -12.25
N VAL A 103 -3.50 -2.44 -12.83
CA VAL A 103 -3.00 -1.69 -13.99
C VAL A 103 -3.82 -1.96 -15.24
N ILE A 104 -4.26 -3.20 -15.47
CA ILE A 104 -5.11 -3.54 -16.61
C ILE A 104 -6.60 -3.23 -16.38
N GLY A 105 -6.93 -2.64 -15.22
CA GLY A 105 -8.28 -2.19 -14.91
C GLY A 105 -9.29 -3.31 -14.69
N LEU A 106 -8.94 -4.32 -13.90
CA LEU A 106 -9.89 -5.33 -13.46
C LEU A 106 -10.85 -4.77 -12.40
N ASP A 107 -12.03 -5.37 -12.31
CA ASP A 107 -13.14 -4.87 -11.48
C ASP A 107 -12.99 -5.27 -9.99
N LYS A 108 -11.86 -4.89 -9.41
CA LYS A 108 -11.59 -5.02 -7.98
C LYS A 108 -10.81 -3.81 -7.47
N PRO A 109 -11.19 -3.26 -6.30
CA PRO A 109 -10.47 -2.14 -5.71
C PRO A 109 -9.11 -2.56 -5.16
N ALA A 110 -8.18 -1.61 -5.08
CA ALA A 110 -6.97 -1.72 -4.28
C ALA A 110 -7.12 -0.87 -3.02
N MET A 111 -6.74 -1.40 -1.86
CA MET A 111 -6.61 -0.58 -0.67
C MET A 111 -5.36 0.30 -0.84
N SER A 112 -5.59 1.61 -0.89
CA SER A 112 -4.51 2.58 -1.05
C SER A 112 -3.92 3.01 0.28
N ILE A 113 -2.68 3.49 0.23
CA ILE A 113 -2.11 4.33 1.26
C ILE A 113 -1.60 5.62 0.63
N THR A 114 -1.83 6.75 1.28
CA THR A 114 -1.43 8.09 0.81
C THR A 114 -1.90 8.41 -0.62
N GLY A 115 -3.09 7.91 -0.99
CA GLY A 115 -3.68 8.11 -2.32
C GLY A 115 -3.18 7.16 -3.42
N SER A 116 -2.20 6.29 -3.14
CA SER A 116 -1.65 5.33 -4.11
C SER A 116 -2.08 3.90 -3.82
N GLY A 117 -2.81 3.28 -4.76
CA GLY A 117 -3.16 1.86 -4.68
C GLY A 117 -1.94 0.95 -4.85
N ALA A 118 -0.97 1.32 -5.69
CA ALA A 118 0.26 0.57 -5.85
C ALA A 118 1.08 0.55 -4.55
N HIS A 119 1.22 1.68 -3.88
CA HIS A 119 1.89 1.75 -2.57
C HIS A 119 1.16 0.93 -1.52
N GLY A 120 -0.19 0.93 -1.51
CA GLY A 120 -0.98 0.09 -0.60
C GLY A 120 -0.75 -1.40 -0.82
N ILE A 121 -0.64 -1.85 -2.07
CA ILE A 121 -0.30 -3.24 -2.41
C ILE A 121 1.13 -3.58 -1.94
N ILE A 122 2.11 -2.74 -2.28
CA ILE A 122 3.52 -2.98 -1.92
C ILE A 122 3.73 -2.93 -0.40
N ALA A 123 3.00 -2.09 0.31
CA ALA A 123 3.09 -1.97 1.76
C ALA A 123 2.47 -3.15 2.52
N THR A 124 1.65 -4.00 1.88
CA THR A 124 0.89 -5.08 2.52
C THR A 124 1.26 -6.47 2.01
N MET A 125 1.27 -6.69 0.71
CA MET A 125 1.34 -8.05 0.14
C MET A 125 2.64 -8.79 0.45
N PRO A 126 3.84 -8.17 0.45
CA PRO A 126 5.05 -8.85 0.89
C PRO A 126 5.02 -9.30 2.35
N LEU A 127 4.42 -8.50 3.22
CA LEU A 127 4.25 -8.85 4.64
C LEU A 127 3.28 -10.02 4.83
N TYR A 128 2.22 -10.07 4.00
CA TYR A 128 1.31 -11.21 4.01
C TYR A 128 1.98 -12.49 3.53
N ALA A 129 2.83 -12.41 2.51
CA ALA A 129 3.63 -13.55 2.07
C ALA A 129 4.54 -14.07 3.20
N ALA A 130 5.29 -13.18 3.86
CA ALA A 130 6.10 -13.54 5.01
C ALA A 130 5.29 -14.18 6.14
N TYR A 131 4.12 -13.60 6.45
CA TYR A 131 3.18 -14.15 7.43
C TYR A 131 2.77 -15.59 7.10
N LYS A 132 2.40 -15.86 5.83
CA LYS A 132 1.95 -17.19 5.40
C LYS A 132 3.08 -18.21 5.34
N VAL A 133 4.25 -17.81 4.85
CA VAL A 133 5.39 -18.72 4.66
C VAL A 133 6.04 -19.10 5.99
N ASN A 134 6.19 -18.12 6.89
CA ASN A 134 6.89 -18.36 8.16
C ASN A 134 5.95 -18.69 9.34
N GLY A 135 4.62 -18.65 9.14
CA GLY A 135 3.66 -18.96 10.19
C GLY A 135 3.63 -17.92 11.31
N TYR A 136 3.87 -16.67 10.99
CA TYR A 136 3.76 -15.58 11.98
C TYR A 136 2.32 -15.43 12.49
N THR A 137 2.14 -14.77 13.62
CA THR A 137 0.81 -14.50 14.16
C THR A 137 0.13 -13.34 13.42
N LYS A 138 -1.20 -13.30 13.49
CA LYS A 138 -1.98 -12.19 12.94
C LYS A 138 -1.60 -10.84 13.58
N GLU A 139 -1.34 -10.84 14.88
CA GLU A 139 -0.88 -9.64 15.58
C GLU A 139 0.45 -9.14 15.03
N GLN A 140 1.42 -10.03 14.79
CA GLN A 140 2.70 -9.67 14.17
C GLN A 140 2.50 -9.07 12.78
N LEU A 141 1.61 -9.66 11.97
CA LEU A 141 1.27 -9.13 10.65
C LEU A 141 0.69 -7.71 10.75
N LEU A 142 -0.29 -7.47 11.63
CA LEU A 142 -0.92 -6.16 11.77
C LEU A 142 0.07 -5.10 12.26
N ARG A 143 0.90 -5.42 13.24
CA ARG A 143 1.93 -4.50 13.74
C ARG A 143 2.97 -4.17 12.66
N ALA A 144 3.46 -5.17 11.93
CA ALA A 144 4.39 -4.96 10.83
C ALA A 144 3.77 -4.08 9.71
N THR A 145 2.49 -4.29 9.41
CA THR A 145 1.78 -3.50 8.40
C THR A 145 1.55 -2.06 8.85
N ALA A 146 1.19 -1.86 10.11
CA ALA A 146 1.06 -0.52 10.68
C ALA A 146 2.38 0.25 10.60
N LEU A 147 3.50 -0.39 10.92
CA LEU A 147 4.83 0.21 10.74
C LEU A 147 5.13 0.52 9.27
N SER A 148 4.83 -0.41 8.37
CA SER A 148 4.99 -0.21 6.92
C SER A 148 4.21 1.00 6.42
N TYR A 149 2.98 1.17 6.91
CA TYR A 149 2.14 2.33 6.58
C TYR A 149 2.73 3.65 7.11
N LEU A 150 3.18 3.67 8.36
CA LEU A 150 3.80 4.87 8.94
C LEU A 150 5.06 5.27 8.20
N VAL A 151 5.89 4.31 7.80
CA VAL A 151 7.10 4.56 6.99
C VAL A 151 6.72 5.07 5.61
N CYS A 152 5.72 4.48 4.96
CA CYS A 152 5.23 4.95 3.67
C CYS A 152 4.71 6.40 3.76
N MET A 153 3.92 6.72 4.78
CA MET A 153 3.44 8.09 5.03
C MET A 153 4.61 9.05 5.24
N TYR A 154 5.60 8.66 6.04
CA TYR A 154 6.78 9.47 6.31
C TYR A 154 7.54 9.83 5.03
N ILE A 155 7.73 8.84 4.14
CA ILE A 155 8.39 9.05 2.83
C ILE A 155 7.54 9.96 1.93
N LYS A 156 6.23 9.73 1.90
CA LYS A 156 5.31 10.49 1.03
C LYS A 156 5.18 11.96 1.42
N GLU A 157 5.36 12.31 2.68
CA GLU A 157 5.39 13.71 3.10
C GLU A 157 6.54 14.50 2.47
N TYR A 158 7.68 13.87 2.18
CA TYR A 158 8.77 14.51 1.44
C TYR A 158 8.50 14.63 -0.05
N SER A 159 7.79 13.69 -0.65
CA SER A 159 7.56 13.64 -2.10
C SER A 159 6.26 14.33 -2.55
N GLY A 160 5.37 14.66 -1.60
CA GLY A 160 4.03 15.16 -1.88
C GLY A 160 3.05 14.06 -2.30
N ARG A 161 1.76 14.39 -2.27
CA ARG A 161 0.67 13.44 -2.57
C ARG A 161 0.66 13.02 -4.04
N LEU A 162 0.90 13.95 -4.95
CA LEU A 162 1.02 13.69 -6.39
C LEU A 162 2.46 13.91 -6.80
N SER A 163 3.17 12.84 -7.08
CA SER A 163 4.58 12.90 -7.44
C SER A 163 4.93 11.89 -8.52
N ALA A 164 6.09 12.09 -9.18
CA ALA A 164 6.63 11.15 -10.15
C ALA A 164 7.03 9.78 -9.53
N PHE A 165 6.99 9.65 -8.23
CA PHE A 165 7.21 8.40 -7.50
C PHE A 165 5.95 7.53 -7.41
N CYS A 166 5.12 7.53 -8.45
CA CYS A 166 3.95 6.65 -8.58
C CYS A 166 2.94 6.82 -7.43
N GLY A 167 2.34 7.98 -7.35
CA GLY A 167 1.28 8.17 -6.35
C GLY A 167 0.55 9.45 -6.55
#